data_8a1420017c4593ddc3d88cde624ed8f6
#
_entry.id   8a1420017c4593ddc3d88cde624ed8f6
#
_cell.length_a   1.000
_cell.length_b   1.000
_cell.length_c   1.000
_cell.angle_alpha   90.00
_cell.angle_beta   90.00
_cell.angle_gamma   90.00
#
_symmetry.space_group_name_H-M   'P 1'
#
loop_
_entity.id
_entity.type
_entity.pdbx_description
1 polymer ?
#
loop_
_entity_poly.entity_id
_entity_poly.type
_entity_poly.pdbx_seq_one_letter_code
_entity_poly.pdbx_strand_id
1 'polypeptide(L)'
;MSEQDSKWKFLIIADETPEFMKVLRLASKRAEKVGGSILLLHIIPPADFQHWTSVKDIMEEEAMEEAREQVAIHAHEIKRISGLDAETVIRKGKSEDVISEIIAEDHDIHLLVLGAEVDGDPGPLISSFREVLLNVLHMPVLVVPGNMTDEEIDKFA
;
A
#
# COMPACT_ATOMS: atom_id res chain seq x y z
N MET A 1 -15.53 -27.75 -0.69
CA MET A 1 -15.63 -27.10 -0.28
C MET A 1 -15.07 -26.13 -0.52
N SER A 2 -15.01 -25.76 -0.65
CA SER A 2 -14.63 -24.87 -0.93
C SER A 2 -14.25 -23.97 -0.42
N GLU A 3 -14.01 -23.88 0.13
CA GLU A 3 -13.70 -23.03 0.72
C GLU A 3 -12.91 -22.19 0.31
N GLN A 4 -13.00 -21.83 -0.45
CA GLN A 4 -12.52 -20.83 -0.90
C GLN A 4 -12.69 -19.95 -0.14
N ASP A 5 -12.51 -20.06 0.79
CA ASP A 5 -12.30 -19.26 1.72
C ASP A 5 -11.78 -18.04 1.24
N SER A 6 -12.54 -17.08 1.14
CA SER A 6 -12.10 -15.79 0.87
C SER A 6 -11.06 -15.44 1.89
N LYS A 7 -9.85 -15.70 1.52
CA LYS A 7 -8.76 -15.33 2.38
C LYS A 7 -8.72 -13.82 2.45
N TRP A 8 -8.50 -13.32 3.61
CA TRP A 8 -8.38 -11.89 3.82
C TRP A 8 -7.21 -11.35 3.02
N LYS A 9 -7.48 -10.40 2.16
CA LYS A 9 -6.42 -9.72 1.41
C LYS A 9 -6.27 -8.31 1.98
N PHE A 10 -5.06 -7.98 2.37
CA PHE A 10 -4.73 -6.67 2.93
C PHE A 10 -4.08 -5.82 1.86
N LEU A 11 -4.63 -4.64 1.63
CA LEU A 11 -4.06 -3.68 0.69
C LEU A 11 -3.12 -2.76 1.45
N ILE A 12 -1.87 -2.70 1.03
CA ILE A 12 -0.90 -1.74 1.54
C ILE A 12 -0.36 -0.91 0.38
N ILE A 13 -0.07 0.35 0.64
CA ILE A 13 0.37 1.28 -0.38
C ILE A 13 1.79 1.69 -0.08
N ALA A 14 2.70 1.26 -0.95
CA ALA A 14 4.13 1.49 -0.75
C ALA A 14 4.48 2.95 -0.95
N ASP A 15 5.32 3.47 -0.08
CA ASP A 15 5.92 4.78 -0.26
C ASP A 15 7.33 4.74 0.35
N GLU A 16 8.02 5.86 0.30
CA GLU A 16 9.38 5.94 0.78
C GLU A 16 9.48 6.42 2.23
N THR A 17 8.36 6.54 2.91
CA THR A 17 8.36 7.02 4.28
C THR A 17 8.74 5.91 5.27
N PRO A 18 9.32 6.28 6.42
CA PRO A 18 9.60 5.29 7.46
C PRO A 18 8.34 4.60 7.99
N GLU A 19 7.20 5.27 7.97
CA GLU A 19 5.94 4.71 8.44
C GLU A 19 5.53 3.50 7.62
N PHE A 20 5.89 3.47 6.34
CA PHE A 20 5.51 2.35 5.49
C PHE A 20 6.11 1.03 5.98
N MET A 21 7.33 1.05 6.49
CA MET A 21 7.95 -0.18 6.98
C MET A 21 7.18 -0.75 8.18
N LYS A 22 6.54 0.12 8.97
CA LYS A 22 5.67 -0.31 10.08
C LYS A 22 4.38 -0.94 9.53
N VAL A 23 3.81 -0.33 8.52
CA VAL A 23 2.63 -0.88 7.83
C VAL A 23 2.95 -2.25 7.24
N LEU A 24 4.07 -2.36 6.54
CA LEU A 24 4.49 -3.60 5.91
C LEU A 24 4.64 -4.72 6.93
N ARG A 25 5.30 -4.42 8.05
CA ARG A 25 5.51 -5.40 9.10
C ARG A 25 4.19 -5.88 9.71
N LEU A 26 3.34 -4.95 10.08
CA LEU A 26 2.06 -5.30 10.70
C LEU A 26 1.18 -6.10 9.74
N ALA A 27 1.04 -5.63 8.51
CA ALA A 27 0.21 -6.30 7.52
C ALA A 27 0.74 -7.70 7.20
N SER A 28 2.06 -7.84 7.04
CA SER A 28 2.67 -9.12 6.72
C SER A 28 2.44 -10.15 7.82
N LYS A 29 2.69 -9.78 9.05
CA LYS A 29 2.49 -10.69 10.19
C LYS A 29 1.02 -11.02 10.40
N ARG A 30 0.16 -10.05 10.25
CA ARG A 30 -1.27 -10.27 10.42
C ARG A 30 -1.81 -11.19 9.33
N ALA A 31 -1.41 -10.95 8.09
CA ALA A 31 -1.84 -11.79 6.97
C ALA A 31 -1.39 -13.23 7.16
N GLU A 32 -0.17 -13.44 7.62
CA GLU A 32 0.33 -14.77 7.90
C GLU A 32 -0.53 -15.47 8.95
N LYS A 33 -0.84 -14.78 10.04
CA LYS A 33 -1.62 -15.35 11.14
C LYS A 33 -3.04 -15.76 10.76
N VAL A 34 -3.68 -14.99 9.89
CA VAL A 34 -5.06 -15.27 9.51
C VAL A 34 -5.17 -16.09 8.22
N GLY A 35 -4.03 -16.53 7.67
CA GLY A 35 -4.04 -17.26 6.41
C GLY A 35 -4.43 -16.41 5.23
N GLY A 36 -4.17 -15.13 5.31
CA GLY A 36 -4.53 -14.16 4.27
C GLY A 36 -3.43 -13.91 3.27
N SER A 37 -3.56 -12.81 2.53
CA SER A 37 -2.61 -12.41 1.50
C SER A 37 -2.40 -10.90 1.53
N ILE A 38 -1.39 -10.44 0.78
CA ILE A 38 -1.04 -9.02 0.71
C ILE A 38 -1.10 -8.59 -0.75
N LEU A 39 -1.74 -7.45 -0.99
CA LEU A 39 -1.63 -6.73 -2.25
C LEU A 39 -0.80 -5.48 -1.98
N LEU A 40 0.36 -5.41 -2.60
CA LEU A 40 1.28 -4.29 -2.47
C LEU A 40 1.10 -3.39 -3.67
N LEU A 41 0.59 -2.20 -3.43
CA LEU A 41 0.34 -1.21 -4.48
C LEU A 41 1.38 -0.11 -4.41
N HIS A 42 2.00 0.18 -5.54
CA HIS A 42 2.91 1.31 -5.68
C HIS A 42 2.28 2.29 -6.65
N ILE A 43 2.06 3.53 -6.20
CA ILE A 43 1.44 4.56 -7.02
C ILE A 43 2.49 5.55 -7.48
N ILE A 44 2.57 5.74 -8.81
CA ILE A 44 3.43 6.74 -9.42
C ILE A 44 2.57 7.98 -9.61
N PRO A 45 2.89 9.11 -8.93
CA PRO A 45 2.08 10.32 -9.11
C PRO A 45 2.17 10.83 -10.55
N PRO A 46 1.13 11.50 -11.04
CA PRO A 46 1.18 12.04 -12.39
C PRO A 46 2.28 13.09 -12.50
N ALA A 47 3.06 12.99 -13.59
CA ALA A 47 4.12 13.97 -13.83
C ALA A 47 3.49 15.24 -14.40
N ASP A 48 3.82 16.36 -13.78
CA ASP A 48 3.29 17.65 -14.23
C ASP A 48 4.32 18.32 -15.14
N PHE A 49 4.66 17.67 -16.25
CA PHE A 49 5.60 18.22 -17.22
C PHE A 49 4.83 18.64 -18.46
N GLN A 50 4.60 19.94 -18.57
CA GLN A 50 3.77 20.47 -19.64
C GLN A 50 4.53 20.77 -20.92
N HIS A 51 5.87 20.71 -20.91
CA HIS A 51 6.62 21.36 -21.99
C HIS A 51 7.41 20.45 -22.95
N TRP A 52 7.73 19.23 -22.58
CA TRP A 52 8.59 18.40 -23.43
C TRP A 52 8.17 16.95 -23.37
N THR A 53 7.55 16.48 -24.44
CA THR A 53 7.04 15.11 -24.52
C THR A 53 8.15 14.07 -24.33
N SER A 54 9.32 14.32 -24.94
CA SER A 54 10.43 13.38 -24.84
C SER A 54 11.00 13.31 -23.43
N VAL A 55 11.06 14.45 -22.73
CA VAL A 55 11.53 14.48 -21.35
C VAL A 55 10.53 13.76 -20.45
N LYS A 56 9.24 13.99 -20.67
CA LYS A 56 8.18 13.33 -19.94
C LYS A 56 8.27 11.81 -20.07
N ASP A 57 8.47 11.32 -21.30
CA ASP A 57 8.56 9.89 -21.57
C ASP A 57 9.76 9.25 -20.85
N ILE A 58 10.91 9.93 -20.89
CA ILE A 58 12.10 9.44 -20.20
C ILE A 58 11.87 9.39 -18.69
N MET A 59 11.26 10.42 -18.13
CA MET A 59 11.00 10.48 -16.70
C MET A 59 9.97 9.44 -16.27
N GLU A 60 8.98 9.16 -17.11
CA GLU A 60 8.01 8.12 -16.83
C GLU A 60 8.65 6.73 -16.84
N GLU A 61 9.57 6.48 -17.78
CA GLU A 61 10.32 5.23 -17.82
C GLU A 61 11.20 5.07 -16.58
N GLU A 62 11.89 6.13 -16.18
CA GLU A 62 12.71 6.11 -14.98
C GLU A 62 11.88 5.87 -13.72
N ALA A 63 10.73 6.53 -13.63
CA ALA A 63 9.82 6.36 -12.49
C ALA A 63 9.28 4.94 -12.43
N MET A 64 8.96 4.35 -13.58
CA MET A 64 8.49 2.98 -13.62
C MET A 64 9.58 1.99 -13.21
N GLU A 65 10.82 2.23 -13.68
CA GLU A 65 11.95 1.38 -13.33
C GLU A 65 12.21 1.43 -11.82
N GLU A 66 12.21 2.64 -11.27
CA GLU A 66 12.38 2.83 -9.83
C GLU A 66 11.26 2.18 -9.04
N ALA A 67 10.03 2.29 -9.53
CA ALA A 67 8.89 1.65 -8.88
C ALA A 67 9.05 0.13 -8.86
N ARG A 68 9.50 -0.47 -9.95
CA ARG A 68 9.73 -1.91 -10.01
C ARG A 68 10.79 -2.34 -9.01
N GLU A 69 11.85 -1.58 -8.86
CA GLU A 69 12.91 -1.86 -7.90
C GLU A 69 12.37 -1.78 -6.47
N GLN A 70 11.62 -0.73 -6.16
CA GLN A 70 11.06 -0.55 -4.82
C GLN A 70 10.05 -1.65 -4.48
N VAL A 71 9.20 -2.00 -5.43
CA VAL A 71 8.22 -3.07 -5.24
C VAL A 71 8.93 -4.40 -4.97
N ALA A 72 10.01 -4.68 -5.70
CA ALA A 72 10.77 -5.90 -5.50
C ALA A 72 11.39 -5.96 -4.10
N ILE A 73 11.94 -4.84 -3.64
CA ILE A 73 12.52 -4.75 -2.30
C ILE A 73 11.46 -5.01 -1.24
N HIS A 74 10.31 -4.35 -1.36
CA HIS A 74 9.22 -4.50 -0.39
C HIS A 74 8.62 -5.91 -0.42
N ALA A 75 8.45 -6.49 -1.60
CA ALA A 75 7.93 -7.85 -1.74
C ALA A 75 8.89 -8.86 -1.10
N HIS A 76 10.19 -8.63 -1.25
CA HIS A 76 11.21 -9.46 -0.61
C HIS A 76 11.10 -9.37 0.92
N GLU A 77 10.89 -8.18 1.44
CA GLU A 77 10.76 -7.98 2.88
C GLU A 77 9.50 -8.64 3.43
N ILE A 78 8.39 -8.55 2.70
CA ILE A 78 7.16 -9.25 3.07
C ILE A 78 7.42 -10.75 3.15
N LYS A 79 8.12 -11.29 2.17
CA LYS A 79 8.46 -12.71 2.13
C LYS A 79 9.34 -13.10 3.32
N ARG A 80 10.32 -12.25 3.64
CA ARG A 80 11.22 -12.50 4.76
C ARG A 80 10.48 -12.54 6.09
N ILE A 81 9.53 -11.61 6.28
CA ILE A 81 8.80 -11.50 7.54
C ILE A 81 7.73 -12.58 7.70
N SER A 82 7.02 -12.90 6.63
CA SER A 82 5.80 -13.72 6.72
C SER A 82 5.83 -15.01 5.93
N GLY A 83 6.76 -15.15 5.00
CA GLY A 83 6.75 -16.28 4.08
C GLY A 83 5.75 -16.12 2.94
N LEU A 84 5.02 -15.01 2.89
CA LEU A 84 4.00 -14.80 1.86
C LEU A 84 4.59 -14.18 0.60
N ASP A 85 4.04 -14.57 -0.55
CA ASP A 85 4.37 -13.97 -1.83
C ASP A 85 3.32 -12.89 -2.10
N ALA A 86 3.72 -11.63 -1.96
CA ALA A 86 2.79 -10.52 -2.16
C ALA A 86 2.40 -10.39 -3.63
N GLU A 87 1.13 -10.12 -3.88
CA GLU A 87 0.68 -9.69 -5.18
C GLU A 87 1.11 -8.23 -5.32
N THR A 88 1.68 -7.83 -6.45
CA THR A 88 2.22 -6.49 -6.63
C THR A 88 1.57 -5.79 -7.81
N VAL A 89 1.23 -4.52 -7.63
CA VAL A 89 0.63 -3.69 -8.68
C VAL A 89 1.29 -2.33 -8.67
N ILE A 90 1.63 -1.84 -9.84
CA ILE A 90 2.15 -0.49 -10.03
C ILE A 90 1.16 0.27 -10.91
N ARG A 91 0.69 1.40 -10.43
CA ARG A 91 -0.24 2.25 -11.19
C ARG A 91 0.20 3.70 -11.15
N LYS A 92 -0.13 4.42 -12.20
CA LYS A 92 0.14 5.85 -12.30
C LYS A 92 -1.18 6.60 -12.15
N GLY A 93 -1.18 7.67 -11.38
CA GLY A 93 -2.37 8.49 -11.17
C GLY A 93 -2.39 9.13 -9.80
N LYS A 94 -3.49 9.78 -9.51
CA LYS A 94 -3.70 10.33 -8.18
C LYS A 94 -4.02 9.21 -7.21
N SER A 95 -3.48 9.29 -6.03
CA SER A 95 -3.61 8.21 -5.03
C SER A 95 -5.06 7.81 -4.77
N GLU A 96 -5.95 8.79 -4.57
CA GLU A 96 -7.35 8.51 -4.26
C GLU A 96 -8.04 7.76 -5.40
N ASP A 97 -7.76 8.18 -6.63
CA ASP A 97 -8.36 7.57 -7.80
C ASP A 97 -7.86 6.14 -7.99
N VAL A 98 -6.54 5.95 -7.85
CA VAL A 98 -5.92 4.63 -8.03
C VAL A 98 -6.42 3.65 -6.97
N ILE A 99 -6.48 4.09 -5.72
CA ILE A 99 -6.96 3.24 -4.63
C ILE A 99 -8.41 2.83 -4.88
N SER A 100 -9.25 3.78 -5.29
CA SER A 100 -10.65 3.50 -5.60
C SER A 100 -10.80 2.48 -6.73
N GLU A 101 -9.97 2.64 -7.77
CA GLU A 101 -9.97 1.71 -8.91
C GLU A 101 -9.57 0.31 -8.48
N ILE A 102 -8.49 0.20 -7.71
CA ILE A 102 -7.99 -1.10 -7.25
C ILE A 102 -9.03 -1.81 -6.39
N ILE A 103 -9.67 -1.09 -5.48
CA ILE A 103 -10.69 -1.67 -4.62
C ILE A 103 -11.91 -2.11 -5.43
N ALA A 104 -12.27 -1.35 -6.45
CA ALA A 104 -13.39 -1.71 -7.33
C ALA A 104 -13.08 -2.93 -8.19
N GLU A 105 -11.82 -3.11 -8.58
CA GLU A 105 -11.42 -4.23 -9.43
C GLU A 105 -11.19 -5.53 -8.65
N ASP A 106 -10.79 -5.44 -7.41
CA ASP A 106 -10.42 -6.62 -6.63
C ASP A 106 -11.31 -6.72 -5.39
N HIS A 107 -12.33 -7.56 -5.49
CA HIS A 107 -13.30 -7.74 -4.42
C HIS A 107 -12.78 -8.59 -3.25
N ASP A 108 -11.59 -9.14 -3.38
CA ASP A 108 -10.97 -9.92 -2.31
C ASP A 108 -10.25 -9.05 -1.28
N ILE A 109 -10.10 -7.77 -1.57
CA ILE A 109 -9.50 -6.83 -0.62
C ILE A 109 -10.49 -6.60 0.54
N HIS A 110 -10.03 -6.89 1.75
CA HIS A 110 -10.88 -6.80 2.95
C HIS A 110 -10.45 -5.71 3.92
N LEU A 111 -9.23 -5.22 3.80
CA LEU A 111 -8.68 -4.26 4.75
C LEU A 111 -7.64 -3.39 4.06
N LEU A 112 -7.73 -2.09 4.27
CA LEU A 112 -6.71 -1.14 3.83
C LEU A 112 -5.86 -0.76 5.05
N VAL A 113 -4.54 -0.85 4.93
CA VAL A 113 -3.62 -0.50 6.02
C VAL A 113 -2.80 0.70 5.60
N LEU A 114 -2.86 1.77 6.38
CA LEU A 114 -2.16 3.02 6.11
C LEU A 114 -1.22 3.36 7.26
N GLY A 115 -0.11 4.03 6.93
CA GLY A 115 0.78 4.57 7.95
C GLY A 115 0.50 6.05 8.17
N ALA A 116 0.74 6.54 9.35
CA ALA A 116 0.55 7.94 9.67
C ALA A 116 1.76 8.50 10.42
N GLU A 117 2.25 9.64 9.96
CA GLU A 117 3.26 10.40 10.67
C GLU A 117 2.61 11.01 11.91
N VAL A 118 3.27 10.89 13.06
CA VAL A 118 2.70 11.36 14.32
C VAL A 118 3.14 12.77 14.66
N ASP A 119 4.33 13.15 14.21
CA ASP A 119 4.91 14.46 14.52
C ASP A 119 4.90 15.34 13.28
N GLY A 120 3.76 15.83 12.86
CA GLY A 120 3.66 16.70 11.70
C GLY A 120 2.49 16.32 10.81
N ASP A 121 2.69 16.45 9.49
CA ASP A 121 1.66 16.12 8.52
C ASP A 121 1.50 14.60 8.44
N PRO A 122 0.32 14.06 8.74
CA PRO A 122 0.11 12.60 8.71
C PRO A 122 0.16 11.98 7.32
N GLY A 123 0.35 12.79 6.29
CA GLY A 123 0.43 12.32 4.92
C GLY A 123 -0.84 12.56 4.14
N PRO A 124 -0.72 12.58 2.80
CA PRO A 124 -1.86 12.96 1.94
C PRO A 124 -3.04 12.00 2.02
N LEU A 125 -2.80 10.70 2.18
CA LEU A 125 -3.89 9.74 2.26
C LEU A 125 -4.69 9.89 3.54
N ILE A 126 -4.01 10.07 4.66
CA ILE A 126 -4.69 10.30 5.93
C ILE A 126 -5.42 11.65 5.91
N SER A 127 -4.77 12.67 5.36
CA SER A 127 -5.36 14.01 5.30
C SER A 127 -6.62 14.07 4.43
N SER A 128 -6.65 13.31 3.34
CA SER A 128 -7.79 13.29 2.43
C SER A 128 -8.84 12.23 2.78
N PHE A 129 -8.57 11.42 3.79
CA PHE A 129 -9.40 10.26 4.12
C PHE A 129 -10.87 10.61 4.27
N ARG A 130 -11.15 11.64 5.05
CA ARG A 130 -12.52 12.01 5.35
C ARG A 130 -13.30 12.50 4.12
N GLU A 131 -12.65 13.28 3.27
CA GLU A 131 -13.33 13.94 2.16
C GLU A 131 -13.43 13.09 0.91
N VAL A 132 -12.45 12.25 0.70
CA VAL A 132 -12.32 11.50 -0.55
C VAL A 132 -12.48 10.01 -0.34
N LEU A 133 -11.64 9.42 0.50
CA LEU A 133 -11.60 7.97 0.64
C LEU A 133 -12.82 7.40 1.36
N LEU A 134 -13.32 8.08 2.37
CA LEU A 134 -14.42 7.55 3.16
C LEU A 134 -15.69 7.32 2.32
N ASN A 135 -15.89 8.12 1.29
CA ASN A 135 -17.05 8.00 0.43
C ASN A 135 -17.00 6.81 -0.53
N VAL A 136 -15.79 6.28 -0.79
CA VAL A 136 -15.62 5.18 -1.74
C VAL A 136 -15.20 3.88 -1.08
N LEU A 137 -14.77 3.93 0.18
CA LEU A 137 -14.35 2.74 0.88
C LEU A 137 -15.53 2.02 1.51
N HIS A 138 -15.60 0.74 1.28
CA HIS A 138 -16.62 -0.11 1.87
C HIS A 138 -15.97 -1.19 2.73
N MET A 139 -14.82 -0.89 3.31
CA MET A 139 -14.06 -1.84 4.09
C MET A 139 -13.39 -1.13 5.26
N PRO A 140 -12.98 -1.85 6.29
CA PRO A 140 -12.22 -1.28 7.39
C PRO A 140 -10.87 -0.74 6.95
N VAL A 141 -10.41 0.29 7.64
CA VAL A 141 -9.10 0.87 7.44
C VAL A 141 -8.35 0.82 8.76
N LEU A 142 -7.13 0.32 8.72
CA LEU A 142 -6.25 0.27 9.87
C LEU A 142 -5.16 1.31 9.68
N VAL A 143 -4.99 2.20 10.64
CA VAL A 143 -3.95 3.22 10.60
C VAL A 143 -2.86 2.86 11.61
N VAL A 144 -1.62 2.78 11.13
CA VAL A 144 -0.47 2.41 11.95
C VAL A 144 0.35 3.67 12.23
N PRO A 145 0.45 4.10 13.50
CA PRO A 145 1.31 5.23 13.84
C PRO A 145 2.77 4.92 13.54
N GLY A 146 3.45 5.86 12.91
CA GLY A 146 4.83 5.65 12.48
C GLY A 146 5.84 5.57 13.61
N ASN A 147 5.44 5.98 14.82
CA ASN A 147 6.33 5.93 15.99
C ASN A 147 6.23 4.62 16.78
N MET A 148 5.46 3.67 16.32
CA MET A 148 5.41 2.36 16.99
C MET A 148 6.73 1.62 16.77
N THR A 149 7.19 0.94 17.81
CA THR A 149 8.38 0.07 17.67
C THR A 149 7.97 -1.25 17.04
N ASP A 150 8.95 -1.99 16.51
CA ASP A 150 8.68 -3.30 15.95
C ASP A 150 8.08 -4.25 17.01
N GLU A 151 8.52 -4.12 18.25
CA GLU A 151 7.99 -4.94 19.34
C GLU A 151 6.52 -4.64 19.58
N GLU A 152 6.15 -3.35 19.56
CA GLU A 152 4.75 -2.97 19.74
C GLU A 152 3.90 -3.46 18.57
N ILE A 153 4.42 -3.34 17.34
CA ILE A 153 3.71 -3.83 16.16
C ILE A 153 3.46 -5.34 16.28
N ASP A 154 4.46 -6.09 16.72
CA ASP A 154 4.35 -7.54 16.86
C ASP A 154 3.25 -7.96 17.84
N LYS A 155 2.95 -7.12 18.81
CA LYS A 155 1.85 -7.40 19.75
C LYS A 155 0.47 -7.29 19.09
N PHE A 156 0.34 -6.42 18.11
CA PHE A 156 -0.94 -6.21 17.44
C PHE A 156 -1.09 -7.04 16.16
N ALA A 157 -0.02 -7.62 15.71
CA ALA A 157 -0.05 -8.39 14.46
C ALA A 157 -0.68 -9.79 14.62
#